data_eb51c583b4800eda5ac45c17d3e3e0b9
#
_entry.id   eb51c583b4800eda5ac45c17d3e3e0b9
#
_cell.length_a   1.000
_cell.length_b   1.000
_cell.length_c   1.000
_cell.angle_alpha   90.00
_cell.angle_beta   90.00
_cell.angle_gamma   90.00
#
_symmetry.space_group_name_H-M   'P 1'
#
loop_
_entity.id
_entity.type
_entity.pdbx_description
1 polymer ?
#
loop_
_entity_poly.entity_id
_entity_poly.type
_entity_poly.pdbx_seq_one_letter_code
_entity_poly.pdbx_strand_id
1 'polypeptide(L)'
;MGSEIKNPEKNIARGIAISLSISAVLYIILQSTFITSMPQSMLQHSGWNGINFNSPFADLAILLGINWLAILLYIEAFVSPFGTGVSFVAVTGRVLRAMEKNGHIPKFLGKMNEKYHIPRVAIIFNAIISMIMVTLFRDWGTLAAVISTATLVAYLTGPTTVIALRKMGPTMTRPFRAKILKVMAPLSFVLASLAIYWAMWPTTAEVILIIILGLPIYFFYEYRMNWRNTKKQIGGSLWIIVYLIVLSILSFIGSKEFKGLNMIHYPFDFIVIIVVALIEXXRXXXE
;
A
#
# COMPACT_ATOMS: atom_id res chain seq x y z
N MET A 1 -1.35 -9.53 -16.72
CA MET A 1 -2.80 -9.63 -16.37
C MET A 1 -3.69 -8.75 -17.24
N GLY A 2 -3.40 -7.45 -17.43
CA GLY A 2 -4.23 -6.60 -18.28
C GLY A 2 -4.42 -7.14 -19.70
N SER A 3 -3.37 -7.71 -20.27
CA SER A 3 -3.40 -8.30 -21.63
C SER A 3 -4.21 -9.60 -21.71
N GLU A 4 -4.58 -10.18 -20.59
CA GLU A 4 -5.34 -11.43 -20.51
C GLU A 4 -6.85 -11.19 -20.33
N ILE A 5 -7.25 -9.91 -20.19
CA ILE A 5 -8.63 -9.51 -19.94
C ILE A 5 -9.31 -9.12 -21.27
N LYS A 6 -10.52 -9.63 -21.48
CA LYS A 6 -11.35 -9.29 -22.65
C LYS A 6 -11.84 -7.84 -22.51
N ASN A 7 -11.64 -7.02 -23.54
CA ASN A 7 -11.97 -5.58 -23.55
C ASN A 7 -11.38 -4.85 -22.32
N PRO A 8 -10.04 -4.89 -22.15
CA PRO A 8 -9.41 -4.41 -20.91
C PRO A 8 -9.69 -2.93 -20.62
N GLU A 9 -9.82 -2.10 -21.67
CA GLU A 9 -10.06 -0.65 -21.53
C GLU A 9 -11.34 -0.30 -20.77
N LYS A 10 -12.35 -1.20 -20.77
CA LYS A 10 -13.63 -1.01 -20.06
C LYS A 10 -13.73 -1.88 -18.83
N ASN A 11 -13.34 -3.15 -18.96
CA ASN A 11 -13.59 -4.15 -17.92
C ASN A 11 -12.65 -3.99 -16.71
N ILE A 12 -11.42 -3.51 -16.90
CA ILE A 12 -10.52 -3.24 -15.77
C ILE A 12 -11.12 -2.15 -14.87
N ALA A 13 -11.51 -1.01 -15.46
CA ALA A 13 -12.06 0.11 -14.68
C ALA A 13 -13.37 -0.29 -13.96
N ARG A 14 -14.26 -1.00 -14.66
CA ARG A 14 -15.53 -1.48 -14.08
C ARG A 14 -15.29 -2.49 -12.97
N GLY A 15 -14.40 -3.47 -13.21
CA GLY A 15 -14.07 -4.50 -12.23
C GLY A 15 -13.52 -3.89 -10.93
N ILE A 16 -12.60 -2.93 -11.06
CA ILE A 16 -12.03 -2.21 -9.90
C ILE A 16 -13.15 -1.47 -9.14
N ALA A 17 -13.99 -0.71 -9.87
CA ALA A 17 -15.06 0.07 -9.24
C ALA A 17 -16.05 -0.83 -8.49
N ILE A 18 -16.49 -1.92 -9.14
CA ILE A 18 -17.47 -2.85 -8.55
C ILE A 18 -16.86 -3.56 -7.33
N SER A 19 -15.63 -4.09 -7.46
CA SER A 19 -14.98 -4.81 -6.34
C SER A 19 -14.75 -3.90 -5.14
N LEU A 20 -14.29 -2.67 -5.38
CA LEU A 20 -14.07 -1.70 -4.27
C LEU A 20 -15.39 -1.30 -3.63
N SER A 21 -16.46 -1.12 -4.41
CA SER A 21 -17.79 -0.78 -3.85
C SER A 21 -18.33 -1.92 -2.98
N ILE A 22 -18.24 -3.16 -3.47
CA ILE A 22 -18.67 -4.34 -2.70
C ILE A 22 -17.84 -4.46 -1.41
N SER A 23 -16.52 -4.33 -1.52
CA SER A 23 -15.61 -4.40 -0.35
C SER A 23 -15.94 -3.30 0.67
N ALA A 24 -16.18 -2.07 0.21
CA ALA A 24 -16.51 -0.96 1.10
C ALA A 24 -17.80 -1.24 1.89
N VAL A 25 -18.86 -1.71 1.20
CA VAL A 25 -20.13 -2.06 1.85
C VAL A 25 -19.93 -3.19 2.87
N LEU A 26 -19.17 -4.24 2.47
CA LEU A 26 -18.87 -5.35 3.38
C LEU A 26 -18.12 -4.89 4.63
N TYR A 27 -17.09 -4.04 4.45
CA TYR A 27 -16.31 -3.54 5.60
C TYR A 27 -17.15 -2.65 6.52
N ILE A 28 -18.05 -1.83 5.98
CA ILE A 28 -18.95 -1.02 6.79
C ILE A 28 -19.87 -1.94 7.62
N ILE A 29 -20.44 -2.97 6.98
CA ILE A 29 -21.33 -3.95 7.67
C ILE A 29 -20.53 -4.68 8.77
N LEU A 30 -19.34 -5.20 8.44
CA LEU A 30 -18.50 -5.94 9.39
C LEU A 30 -18.10 -5.06 10.58
N GLN A 31 -17.65 -3.83 10.31
CA GLN A 31 -17.24 -2.90 11.36
C GLN A 31 -18.42 -2.50 12.25
N SER A 32 -19.57 -2.21 11.64
CA SER A 32 -20.80 -1.88 12.39
C SER A 32 -21.23 -3.07 13.26
N THR A 33 -21.21 -4.28 12.71
CA THR A 33 -21.52 -5.51 13.47
C THR A 33 -20.57 -5.67 14.65
N PHE A 34 -19.25 -5.51 14.42
CA PHE A 34 -18.25 -5.63 15.48
C PHE A 34 -18.51 -4.65 16.62
N ILE A 35 -18.72 -3.37 16.28
CA ILE A 35 -18.94 -2.30 17.26
C ILE A 35 -20.23 -2.55 18.07
N THR A 36 -21.31 -2.91 17.39
CA THR A 36 -22.63 -3.08 18.05
C THR A 36 -22.74 -4.37 18.84
N SER A 37 -21.94 -5.38 18.50
CA SER A 37 -21.97 -6.70 19.19
C SER A 37 -21.01 -6.76 20.38
N MET A 38 -20.18 -5.75 20.59
CA MET A 38 -19.19 -5.76 21.68
C MET A 38 -19.90 -5.68 23.04
N PRO A 39 -19.60 -6.62 23.97
CA PRO A 39 -20.21 -6.59 25.31
C PRO A 39 -19.89 -5.30 26.07
N GLN A 40 -20.94 -4.65 26.59
CA GLN A 40 -20.81 -3.38 27.28
C GLN A 40 -19.91 -3.48 28.52
N SER A 41 -19.93 -4.64 29.18
CA SER A 41 -19.08 -4.91 30.35
C SER A 41 -17.57 -4.79 30.02
N MET A 42 -17.14 -5.25 28.84
CA MET A 42 -15.76 -5.11 28.41
C MET A 42 -15.39 -3.64 28.15
N LEU A 43 -16.31 -2.91 27.51
CA LEU A 43 -16.10 -1.50 27.20
C LEU A 43 -15.99 -0.64 28.46
N GLN A 44 -16.81 -0.95 29.49
CA GLN A 44 -16.77 -0.23 30.75
C GLN A 44 -15.47 -0.43 31.53
N HIS A 45 -14.88 -1.64 31.46
CA HIS A 45 -13.67 -1.96 32.21
C HIS A 45 -12.38 -1.49 31.48
N SER A 46 -12.32 -1.66 30.18
CA SER A 46 -11.08 -1.52 29.41
C SER A 46 -11.10 -0.39 28.38
N GLY A 47 -12.28 0.10 28.03
CA GLY A 47 -12.46 1.02 26.91
C GLY A 47 -12.08 0.34 25.59
N TRP A 48 -12.17 1.05 24.50
CA TRP A 48 -11.78 0.52 23.17
C TRP A 48 -10.27 0.23 23.09
N ASN A 49 -9.46 1.03 23.76
CA ASN A 49 -7.99 0.90 23.73
C ASN A 49 -7.48 -0.32 24.51
N GLY A 50 -8.29 -0.84 25.43
CA GLY A 50 -7.94 -2.02 26.22
C GLY A 50 -8.36 -3.35 25.60
N ILE A 51 -9.10 -3.30 24.48
CA ILE A 51 -9.52 -4.51 23.78
C ILE A 51 -8.42 -4.92 22.81
N ASN A 52 -7.82 -6.08 23.03
CA ASN A 52 -6.74 -6.60 22.19
C ASN A 52 -7.06 -8.04 21.78
N PHE A 53 -7.73 -8.18 20.65
CA PHE A 53 -8.09 -9.48 20.09
C PHE A 53 -7.04 -9.91 19.05
N ASN A 54 -6.61 -11.16 19.13
CA ASN A 54 -5.68 -11.74 18.12
C ASN A 54 -6.43 -12.04 16.81
N SER A 55 -7.69 -12.45 16.91
CA SER A 55 -8.58 -12.74 15.79
C SER A 55 -9.93 -12.07 16.04
N PRO A 56 -10.08 -10.76 15.78
CA PRO A 56 -11.20 -9.99 16.31
C PRO A 56 -12.60 -10.59 16.09
N PHE A 57 -12.89 -11.09 14.89
CA PHE A 57 -14.20 -11.66 14.60
C PHE A 57 -14.39 -13.06 15.21
N ALA A 58 -13.33 -13.87 15.25
CA ALA A 58 -13.41 -15.20 15.89
C ALA A 58 -13.54 -15.07 17.41
N ASP A 59 -12.78 -14.16 18.01
CA ASP A 59 -12.83 -13.90 19.46
C ASP A 59 -14.21 -13.34 19.83
N LEU A 60 -14.77 -12.43 19.02
CA LEU A 60 -16.12 -11.91 19.23
C LEU A 60 -17.17 -13.03 19.12
N ALA A 61 -17.04 -13.92 18.12
CA ALA A 61 -17.95 -15.06 17.95
C ALA A 61 -17.94 -15.96 19.18
N ILE A 62 -16.77 -16.20 19.79
CA ILE A 62 -16.64 -16.96 21.04
C ILE A 62 -17.37 -16.24 22.19
N LEU A 63 -17.16 -14.92 22.33
CA LEU A 63 -17.81 -14.10 23.36
C LEU A 63 -19.33 -14.14 23.26
N LEU A 64 -19.85 -14.23 22.03
CA LEU A 64 -21.30 -14.30 21.76
C LEU A 64 -21.84 -15.74 21.83
N GLY A 65 -21.01 -16.73 22.12
CA GLY A 65 -21.40 -18.14 22.20
C GLY A 65 -21.62 -18.81 20.85
N ILE A 66 -21.15 -18.20 19.75
CA ILE A 66 -21.35 -18.72 18.38
C ILE A 66 -20.08 -19.50 17.98
N ASN A 67 -19.81 -20.58 18.70
CA ASN A 67 -18.55 -21.33 18.57
C ASN A 67 -18.33 -21.95 17.18
N TRP A 68 -19.40 -22.38 16.50
CA TRP A 68 -19.29 -22.91 15.15
C TRP A 68 -18.75 -21.86 14.15
N LEU A 69 -19.15 -20.61 14.33
CA LEU A 69 -18.68 -19.50 13.48
C LEU A 69 -17.20 -19.23 13.76
N ALA A 70 -16.78 -19.26 15.03
CA ALA A 70 -15.38 -19.09 15.39
C ALA A 70 -14.49 -20.13 14.72
N ILE A 71 -14.94 -21.42 14.68
CA ILE A 71 -14.20 -22.50 14.00
C ILE A 71 -14.04 -22.18 12.50
N LEU A 72 -15.12 -21.75 11.84
CA LEU A 72 -15.05 -21.38 10.41
C LEU A 72 -14.10 -20.20 10.17
N LEU A 73 -14.12 -19.19 11.04
CA LEU A 73 -13.25 -18.02 10.94
C LEU A 73 -11.78 -18.39 11.13
N TYR A 74 -11.48 -19.33 12.06
CA TYR A 74 -10.11 -19.83 12.23
C TYR A 74 -9.62 -20.63 11.02
N ILE A 75 -10.50 -21.44 10.39
CA ILE A 75 -10.16 -22.13 9.14
C ILE A 75 -9.87 -21.12 8.03
N GLU A 76 -10.73 -20.10 7.90
CA GLU A 76 -10.59 -19.06 6.89
C GLU A 76 -9.29 -18.25 7.08
N ALA A 77 -8.86 -18.06 8.32
CA ALA A 77 -7.61 -17.36 8.65
C ALA A 77 -6.36 -18.05 8.07
N PHE A 78 -6.44 -19.33 7.69
CA PHE A 78 -5.37 -20.02 6.94
C PHE A 78 -5.63 -20.00 5.43
N VAL A 79 -6.86 -20.26 5.00
CA VAL A 79 -7.21 -20.43 3.57
C VAL A 79 -7.01 -19.12 2.79
N SER A 80 -7.51 -18.00 3.32
CA SER A 80 -7.46 -16.72 2.63
C SER A 80 -6.03 -16.18 2.48
N PRO A 81 -5.19 -16.12 3.53
CA PRO A 81 -3.81 -15.68 3.36
C PRO A 81 -2.99 -16.61 2.45
N PHE A 82 -3.26 -17.92 2.46
CA PHE A 82 -2.57 -18.84 1.56
C PHE A 82 -2.88 -18.50 0.09
N GLY A 83 -4.15 -18.29 -0.26
CA GLY A 83 -4.56 -17.91 -1.61
C GLY A 83 -3.98 -16.57 -2.04
N THR A 84 -4.00 -15.61 -1.13
CA THR A 84 -3.42 -14.28 -1.34
C THR A 84 -1.90 -14.38 -1.57
N GLY A 85 -1.21 -15.20 -0.76
CA GLY A 85 0.23 -15.43 -0.87
C GLY A 85 0.62 -15.97 -2.23
N VAL A 86 -0.10 -16.96 -2.74
CA VAL A 86 0.13 -17.51 -4.09
C VAL A 86 0.01 -16.41 -5.15
N SER A 87 -1.03 -15.56 -5.04
CA SER A 87 -1.25 -14.44 -5.97
C SER A 87 -0.11 -13.43 -5.91
N PHE A 88 0.35 -13.06 -4.70
CA PHE A 88 1.45 -12.11 -4.53
C PHE A 88 2.78 -12.65 -5.07
N VAL A 89 3.05 -13.95 -4.91
CA VAL A 89 4.26 -14.59 -5.48
C VAL A 89 4.26 -14.42 -7.01
N ALA A 90 3.10 -14.67 -7.66
CA ALA A 90 2.98 -14.54 -9.11
C ALA A 90 3.16 -13.07 -9.56
N VAL A 91 2.55 -12.13 -8.85
CA VAL A 91 2.64 -10.68 -9.16
C VAL A 91 4.08 -10.19 -8.98
N THR A 92 4.72 -10.52 -7.84
CA THR A 92 6.09 -10.08 -7.53
C THR A 92 7.07 -10.59 -8.58
N GLY A 93 6.94 -11.85 -9.02
CA GLY A 93 7.77 -12.39 -10.09
C GLY A 93 7.66 -11.59 -11.38
N ARG A 94 6.44 -11.17 -11.74
CA ARG A 94 6.20 -10.34 -12.93
C ARG A 94 6.80 -8.93 -12.79
N VAL A 95 6.69 -8.34 -11.59
CA VAL A 95 7.27 -7.01 -11.29
C VAL A 95 8.79 -7.06 -11.40
N LEU A 96 9.44 -8.07 -10.79
CA LEU A 96 10.90 -8.24 -10.87
C LEU A 96 11.35 -8.41 -12.33
N ARG A 97 10.61 -9.18 -13.12
CA ARG A 97 10.89 -9.32 -14.55
C ARG A 97 10.78 -7.97 -15.29
N ALA A 98 9.74 -7.18 -14.99
CA ALA A 98 9.58 -5.87 -15.61
C ALA A 98 10.74 -4.93 -15.24
N MET A 99 11.17 -4.95 -13.96
CA MET A 99 12.32 -4.17 -13.49
C MET A 99 13.62 -4.61 -14.20
N GLU A 100 13.81 -5.91 -14.40
CA GLU A 100 14.97 -6.45 -15.13
C GLU A 100 14.98 -6.00 -16.59
N LYS A 101 13.83 -6.06 -17.27
CA LYS A 101 13.70 -5.61 -18.67
C LYS A 101 14.02 -4.11 -18.82
N ASN A 102 13.70 -3.32 -17.78
CA ASN A 102 14.00 -1.89 -17.75
C ASN A 102 15.46 -1.60 -17.30
N GLY A 103 16.21 -2.63 -16.92
CA GLY A 103 17.63 -2.50 -16.54
C GLY A 103 17.86 -2.08 -15.09
N HIS A 104 16.84 -2.06 -14.24
CA HIS A 104 16.95 -1.58 -12.86
C HIS A 104 17.43 -2.63 -11.86
N ILE A 105 17.47 -3.90 -12.25
CA ILE A 105 17.95 -5.01 -11.39
C ILE A 105 18.75 -6.01 -12.23
N PRO A 106 19.50 -6.93 -11.57
CA PRO A 106 20.31 -7.93 -12.27
C PRO A 106 19.49 -8.80 -13.23
N LYS A 107 20.09 -9.12 -14.39
CA LYS A 107 19.46 -9.96 -15.42
C LYS A 107 19.04 -11.35 -14.89
N PHE A 108 19.79 -11.92 -13.94
CA PHE A 108 19.46 -13.25 -13.41
C PHE A 108 18.14 -13.28 -12.67
N LEU A 109 17.72 -12.15 -12.03
CA LEU A 109 16.45 -12.07 -11.31
C LEU A 109 15.23 -12.11 -12.23
N GLY A 110 15.36 -11.61 -13.47
CA GLY A 110 14.28 -11.63 -14.46
C GLY A 110 14.26 -12.87 -15.36
N LYS A 111 15.22 -13.78 -15.21
CA LYS A 111 15.34 -14.95 -16.08
C LYS A 111 14.13 -15.88 -15.96
N MET A 112 13.49 -16.16 -17.09
CA MET A 112 12.37 -17.10 -17.17
C MET A 112 12.87 -18.52 -17.36
N ASN A 113 12.22 -19.46 -16.69
CA ASN A 113 12.40 -20.89 -16.96
C ASN A 113 11.73 -21.21 -18.29
N GLU A 114 12.45 -21.82 -19.21
CA GLU A 114 11.97 -22.08 -20.58
C GLU A 114 10.81 -23.08 -20.62
N LYS A 115 10.82 -24.05 -19.73
CA LYS A 115 9.79 -25.11 -19.69
C LYS A 115 8.47 -24.64 -19.12
N TYR A 116 8.50 -23.84 -18.04
CA TYR A 116 7.29 -23.47 -17.29
C TYR A 116 6.91 -21.99 -17.43
N HIS A 117 7.75 -21.21 -18.10
CA HIS A 117 7.55 -19.75 -18.32
C HIS A 117 7.32 -18.97 -17.02
N ILE A 118 8.04 -19.37 -15.95
CA ILE A 118 7.99 -18.70 -14.63
C ILE A 118 9.39 -18.18 -14.24
N PRO A 119 9.48 -17.05 -13.53
CA PRO A 119 10.77 -16.52 -13.08
C PRO A 119 11.20 -17.16 -11.76
N ARG A 120 11.73 -18.39 -11.82
CA ARG A 120 12.10 -19.18 -10.63
C ARG A 120 13.05 -18.44 -9.68
N VAL A 121 14.05 -17.75 -10.24
CA VAL A 121 15.04 -17.04 -9.41
C VAL A 121 14.36 -15.88 -8.66
N ALA A 122 13.45 -15.16 -9.33
CA ALA A 122 12.68 -14.10 -8.69
C ALA A 122 11.81 -14.63 -7.54
N ILE A 123 11.20 -15.80 -7.73
CA ILE A 123 10.36 -16.45 -6.70
C ILE A 123 11.21 -16.82 -5.47
N ILE A 124 12.38 -17.44 -5.70
CA ILE A 124 13.30 -17.81 -4.60
C ILE A 124 13.79 -16.55 -3.87
N PHE A 125 14.18 -15.53 -4.63
CA PHE A 125 14.62 -14.24 -4.06
C PHE A 125 13.51 -13.61 -3.19
N ASN A 126 12.27 -13.61 -3.72
CA ASN A 126 11.12 -13.11 -2.96
C ASN A 126 10.89 -13.92 -1.68
N ALA A 127 11.03 -15.24 -1.73
CA ALA A 127 10.88 -16.09 -0.54
C ALA A 127 11.94 -15.75 0.52
N ILE A 128 13.19 -15.52 0.10
CA ILE A 128 14.27 -15.13 1.03
C ILE A 128 13.94 -13.79 1.70
N ILE A 129 13.52 -12.78 0.91
CA ILE A 129 13.14 -11.47 1.44
C ILE A 129 11.95 -11.62 2.42
N SER A 130 10.96 -12.45 2.06
CA SER A 130 9.79 -12.71 2.93
C SER A 130 10.22 -13.32 4.27
N MET A 131 11.16 -14.28 4.26
CA MET A 131 11.70 -14.88 5.50
C MET A 131 12.39 -13.81 6.35
N ILE A 132 13.19 -12.93 5.73
CA ILE A 132 13.86 -11.82 6.44
C ILE A 132 12.79 -10.90 7.06
N MET A 133 11.75 -10.54 6.31
CA MET A 133 10.68 -9.67 6.83
C MET A 133 9.95 -10.30 8.02
N VAL A 134 9.66 -11.60 7.96
CA VAL A 134 9.00 -12.32 9.07
C VAL A 134 9.91 -12.38 10.31
N THR A 135 11.23 -12.50 10.14
CA THR A 135 12.15 -12.48 11.29
C THR A 135 12.31 -11.09 11.90
N LEU A 136 12.20 -10.03 11.08
CA LEU A 136 12.28 -8.65 11.56
C LEU A 136 10.98 -8.22 12.25
N PHE A 137 9.84 -8.54 11.65
CA PHE A 137 8.50 -8.16 12.13
C PHE A 137 7.78 -9.44 12.57
N ARG A 138 7.98 -9.84 13.82
CA ARG A 138 7.50 -11.13 14.34
C ARG A 138 6.01 -11.19 14.63
N ASP A 139 5.35 -10.03 14.61
CA ASP A 139 3.93 -9.92 14.94
C ASP A 139 3.08 -9.79 13.68
N TRP A 140 1.96 -10.50 13.62
CA TRP A 140 1.02 -10.47 12.49
C TRP A 140 0.48 -9.05 12.24
N GLY A 141 0.10 -8.34 13.30
CA GLY A 141 -0.42 -6.98 13.19
C GLY A 141 0.58 -6.03 12.56
N THR A 142 1.84 -6.11 12.98
CA THR A 142 2.93 -5.30 12.43
C THR A 142 3.18 -5.62 10.95
N LEU A 143 3.20 -6.91 10.58
CA LEU A 143 3.37 -7.31 9.17
C LEU A 143 2.20 -6.79 8.31
N ALA A 144 0.97 -6.87 8.81
CA ALA A 144 -0.21 -6.36 8.11
C ALA A 144 -0.13 -4.84 7.93
N ALA A 145 0.34 -4.12 8.95
CA ALA A 145 0.54 -2.66 8.88
C ALA A 145 1.63 -2.30 7.85
N VAL A 146 2.74 -3.05 7.83
CA VAL A 146 3.83 -2.86 6.85
C VAL A 146 3.32 -3.07 5.41
N ILE A 147 2.58 -4.15 5.16
CA ILE A 147 2.01 -4.45 3.82
C ILE A 147 1.05 -3.34 3.40
N SER A 148 0.15 -2.93 4.31
CA SER A 148 -0.84 -1.88 4.04
C SER A 148 -0.16 -0.55 3.72
N THR A 149 0.80 -0.14 4.53
CA THR A 149 1.54 1.12 4.35
C THR A 149 2.33 1.11 3.03
N ALA A 150 3.04 0.02 2.73
CA ALA A 150 3.79 -0.11 1.47
C ALA A 150 2.85 -0.02 0.25
N THR A 151 1.66 -0.62 0.33
CA THR A 151 0.64 -0.55 -0.72
C THR A 151 0.14 0.89 -0.90
N LEU A 152 -0.10 1.60 0.21
CA LEU A 152 -0.53 3.01 0.16
C LEU A 152 0.53 3.91 -0.47
N VAL A 153 1.83 3.67 -0.18
CA VAL A 153 2.93 4.40 -0.83
C VAL A 153 2.89 4.17 -2.36
N ALA A 154 2.65 2.93 -2.79
CA ALA A 154 2.50 2.64 -4.23
C ALA A 154 1.29 3.38 -4.82
N TYR A 155 0.20 3.50 -4.08
CA TYR A 155 -1.01 4.21 -4.53
C TYR A 155 -0.84 5.73 -4.63
N LEU A 156 0.12 6.33 -3.90
CA LEU A 156 0.43 7.76 -4.05
C LEU A 156 0.84 8.12 -5.48
N THR A 157 1.48 7.19 -6.19
CA THR A 157 1.96 7.45 -7.56
C THR A 157 0.83 7.49 -8.59
N GLY A 158 -0.33 6.90 -8.28
CA GLY A 158 -1.48 6.83 -9.20
C GLY A 158 -2.03 8.21 -9.58
N PRO A 159 -2.49 9.00 -8.61
CA PRO A 159 -3.02 10.34 -8.86
C PRO A 159 -2.05 11.27 -9.57
N THR A 160 -0.78 11.26 -9.16
CA THR A 160 0.26 12.12 -9.76
C THR A 160 0.55 11.71 -11.19
N THR A 161 0.66 10.39 -11.46
CA THR A 161 0.91 9.86 -12.81
C THR A 161 -0.23 10.21 -13.76
N VAL A 162 -1.49 10.10 -13.32
CA VAL A 162 -2.64 10.43 -14.16
C VAL A 162 -2.64 11.92 -14.55
N ILE A 163 -2.33 12.81 -13.61
CA ILE A 163 -2.25 14.26 -13.89
C ILE A 163 -1.11 14.53 -14.88
N ALA A 164 0.09 13.98 -14.62
CA ALA A 164 1.27 14.14 -15.48
C ALA A 164 1.00 13.64 -16.90
N LEU A 165 0.40 12.45 -17.05
CA LEU A 165 0.10 11.88 -18.36
C LEU A 165 -0.96 12.70 -19.12
N ARG A 166 -1.88 13.39 -18.44
CA ARG A 166 -2.85 14.27 -19.11
C ARG A 166 -2.17 15.54 -19.64
N LYS A 167 -1.17 16.03 -18.93
CA LYS A 167 -0.41 17.22 -19.31
C LYS A 167 0.58 16.92 -20.44
N MET A 168 1.35 15.82 -20.29
CA MET A 168 2.42 15.45 -21.23
C MET A 168 1.91 14.84 -22.53
N GLY A 169 0.77 14.14 -22.49
CA GLY A 169 0.19 13.47 -23.67
C GLY A 169 -1.25 13.87 -23.94
N PRO A 170 -1.52 15.12 -24.28
CA PRO A 170 -2.92 15.57 -24.49
C PRO A 170 -3.62 14.84 -25.64
N THR A 171 -2.88 14.39 -26.65
CA THR A 171 -3.40 13.70 -27.83
C THR A 171 -3.56 12.19 -27.64
N MET A 172 -3.11 11.62 -26.52
CA MET A 172 -3.22 10.17 -26.29
C MET A 172 -4.68 9.72 -26.23
N THR A 173 -4.99 8.64 -26.94
CA THR A 173 -6.34 8.04 -26.88
C THR A 173 -6.58 7.45 -25.49
N ARG A 174 -7.72 7.81 -24.90
CA ARG A 174 -8.10 7.38 -23.56
C ARG A 174 -9.50 6.75 -23.61
N PRO A 175 -9.56 5.43 -23.70
CA PRO A 175 -10.88 4.72 -23.74
C PRO A 175 -11.72 4.98 -22.49
N PHE A 176 -11.06 5.18 -21.33
CA PHE A 176 -11.74 5.54 -20.08
C PHE A 176 -11.29 6.93 -19.63
N ARG A 177 -12.26 7.81 -19.38
CA ARG A 177 -12.02 9.17 -18.91
C ARG A 177 -12.87 9.45 -17.66
N ALA A 178 -12.21 9.54 -16.51
CA ALA A 178 -12.88 9.99 -15.27
C ALA A 178 -13.23 11.47 -15.42
N LYS A 179 -14.52 11.80 -15.31
CA LYS A 179 -15.05 13.18 -15.52
C LYS A 179 -14.57 14.13 -14.43
N ILE A 180 -14.50 13.68 -13.18
CA ILE A 180 -14.17 14.51 -12.02
C ILE A 180 -12.73 14.28 -11.52
N LEU A 181 -11.81 13.97 -12.44
CA LEU A 181 -10.41 13.67 -12.10
C LEU A 181 -9.72 14.83 -11.38
N LYS A 182 -10.07 16.09 -11.75
CA LYS A 182 -9.48 17.30 -11.13
C LYS A 182 -9.72 17.37 -9.61
N VAL A 183 -10.79 16.73 -9.14
CA VAL A 183 -11.13 16.65 -7.71
C VAL A 183 -10.66 15.30 -7.12
N MET A 184 -10.91 14.22 -7.86
CA MET A 184 -10.60 12.86 -7.36
C MET A 184 -9.10 12.62 -7.17
N ALA A 185 -8.25 13.18 -8.05
CA ALA A 185 -6.81 12.93 -7.93
C ALA A 185 -6.22 13.61 -6.68
N PRO A 186 -6.45 14.92 -6.41
CA PRO A 186 -6.00 15.50 -5.14
C PRO A 186 -6.62 14.80 -3.92
N LEU A 187 -7.91 14.49 -3.97
CA LEU A 187 -8.59 13.84 -2.85
C LEU A 187 -7.96 12.46 -2.56
N SER A 188 -7.72 11.64 -3.59
CA SER A 188 -7.11 10.32 -3.39
C SER A 188 -5.66 10.43 -2.89
N PHE A 189 -4.91 11.43 -3.32
CA PHE A 189 -3.55 11.67 -2.83
C PHE A 189 -3.56 12.06 -1.34
N VAL A 190 -4.46 12.96 -0.94
CA VAL A 190 -4.63 13.38 0.47
C VAL A 190 -5.05 12.18 1.33
N LEU A 191 -6.05 11.41 0.87
CA LEU A 191 -6.54 10.24 1.63
C LEU A 191 -5.45 9.17 1.79
N ALA A 192 -4.65 8.92 0.74
CA ALA A 192 -3.53 7.99 0.82
C ALA A 192 -2.46 8.48 1.82
N SER A 193 -2.17 9.79 1.82
CA SER A 193 -1.23 10.41 2.76
C SER A 193 -1.69 10.29 4.22
N LEU A 194 -2.98 10.57 4.46
CA LEU A 194 -3.58 10.39 5.78
C LEU A 194 -3.54 8.91 6.21
N ALA A 195 -3.83 7.99 5.29
CA ALA A 195 -3.81 6.55 5.59
C ALA A 195 -2.38 6.07 5.92
N ILE A 196 -1.35 6.62 5.26
CA ILE A 196 0.07 6.35 5.60
C ILE A 196 0.39 6.88 7.01
N TYR A 197 -0.08 8.08 7.35
CA TYR A 197 0.08 8.65 8.69
C TYR A 197 -0.60 7.78 9.76
N TRP A 198 -1.80 7.24 9.45
CA TRP A 198 -2.57 6.36 10.36
C TRP A 198 -1.88 5.02 10.62
N ALA A 199 -0.84 4.66 9.86
CA ALA A 199 -0.02 3.47 10.16
C ALA A 199 0.77 3.64 11.47
N MET A 200 0.84 4.86 11.98
CA MET A 200 1.47 5.25 13.26
C MET A 200 2.99 5.15 13.24
N TRP A 201 3.62 5.93 14.12
CA TRP A 201 5.06 5.83 14.40
C TRP A 201 5.31 4.54 15.24
N PRO A 202 6.35 3.75 14.99
CA PRO A 202 7.42 3.93 13.99
C PRO A 202 7.16 3.26 12.63
N THR A 203 6.03 2.54 12.45
CA THR A 203 5.76 1.73 11.26
C THR A 203 5.89 2.56 9.96
N THR A 204 5.36 3.79 9.97
CA THR A 204 5.48 4.70 8.80
C THR A 204 6.94 4.89 8.40
N ALA A 205 7.80 5.20 9.37
CA ALA A 205 9.23 5.42 9.11
C ALA A 205 9.96 4.14 8.69
N GLU A 206 9.62 3.01 9.30
CA GLU A 206 10.22 1.71 8.97
C GLU A 206 9.96 1.33 7.52
N VAL A 207 8.72 1.48 7.06
CA VAL A 207 8.34 1.17 5.66
C VAL A 207 9.07 2.12 4.70
N ILE A 208 9.09 3.42 5.01
CA ILE A 208 9.77 4.42 4.18
C ILE A 208 11.27 4.12 4.12
N LEU A 209 11.88 3.76 5.25
CA LEU A 209 13.29 3.37 5.31
C LEU A 209 13.58 2.15 4.41
N ILE A 210 12.73 1.12 4.46
CA ILE A 210 12.88 -0.08 3.61
C ILE A 210 12.84 0.31 2.13
N ILE A 211 11.95 1.23 1.75
CA ILE A 211 11.84 1.72 0.36
C ILE A 211 13.14 2.47 -0.02
N ILE A 212 13.62 3.35 0.85
CA ILE A 212 14.85 4.13 0.62
C ILE A 212 16.06 3.20 0.51
N LEU A 213 16.11 2.09 1.27
CA LEU A 213 17.19 1.10 1.18
C LEU A 213 17.25 0.40 -0.18
N GLY A 214 16.20 0.50 -0.98
CA GLY A 214 16.22 0.05 -2.38
C GLY A 214 16.97 0.99 -3.34
N LEU A 215 17.13 2.27 -2.98
CA LEU A 215 17.76 3.28 -3.84
C LEU A 215 19.22 2.98 -4.19
N PRO A 216 20.08 2.50 -3.27
CA PRO A 216 21.46 2.13 -3.63
C PRO A 216 21.52 1.10 -4.76
N ILE A 217 20.60 0.12 -4.77
CA ILE A 217 20.52 -0.88 -5.86
C ILE A 217 20.20 -0.18 -7.17
N TYR A 218 19.20 0.71 -7.16
CA TYR A 218 18.82 1.50 -8.34
C TYR A 218 20.00 2.32 -8.87
N PHE A 219 20.68 3.09 -8.00
CA PHE A 219 21.82 3.92 -8.40
C PHE A 219 22.99 3.10 -8.94
N PHE A 220 23.25 1.93 -8.36
CA PHE A 220 24.29 1.01 -8.84
C PHE A 220 24.02 0.58 -10.30
N TYR A 221 22.75 0.23 -10.61
CA TYR A 221 22.39 -0.21 -11.97
C TYR A 221 22.35 0.97 -12.95
N GLU A 222 21.93 2.16 -12.53
CA GLU A 222 22.00 3.37 -13.36
C GLU A 222 23.44 3.74 -13.69
N TYR A 223 24.36 3.62 -12.72
CA TYR A 223 25.79 3.82 -12.95
C TYR A 223 26.32 2.86 -14.03
N ARG A 224 25.94 1.58 -13.97
CA ARG A 224 26.33 0.57 -14.97
C ARG A 224 25.77 0.85 -16.37
N MET A 225 24.66 1.55 -16.45
CA MET A 225 24.02 1.95 -17.72
C MET A 225 24.49 3.32 -18.22
N ASN A 226 25.60 3.85 -17.69
CA ASN A 226 26.21 5.13 -18.07
C ASN A 226 25.26 6.32 -17.92
N TRP A 227 24.38 6.29 -16.92
CA TRP A 227 23.48 7.41 -16.57
C TRP A 227 22.65 7.90 -17.77
N ARG A 228 22.24 7.02 -18.66
CA ARG A 228 21.68 7.35 -19.98
C ARG A 228 20.44 8.24 -19.93
N ASN A 229 19.58 8.08 -18.92
CA ASN A 229 18.38 8.91 -18.74
C ASN A 229 18.23 9.45 -17.31
N THR A 230 19.26 9.36 -16.51
CA THR A 230 19.19 9.52 -15.05
C THR A 230 18.77 10.92 -14.63
N LYS A 231 19.27 11.98 -15.32
CA LYS A 231 18.92 13.36 -14.96
C LYS A 231 17.41 13.60 -15.04
N LYS A 232 16.76 13.07 -16.11
CA LYS A 232 15.29 13.17 -16.26
C LYS A 232 14.55 12.31 -15.26
N GLN A 233 15.05 11.10 -14.99
CA GLN A 233 14.42 10.16 -14.06
C GLN A 233 14.53 10.65 -12.62
N ILE A 234 15.70 11.15 -12.19
CA ILE A 234 15.90 11.68 -10.83
C ILE A 234 15.05 12.93 -10.64
N GLY A 235 15.07 13.86 -11.61
CA GLY A 235 14.23 15.05 -11.54
C GLY A 235 12.76 14.72 -11.37
N GLY A 236 12.29 13.70 -12.11
CA GLY A 236 10.89 13.28 -12.04
C GLY A 236 10.50 12.41 -10.85
N SER A 237 11.48 11.93 -10.06
CA SER A 237 11.20 11.01 -8.94
C SER A 237 11.65 11.55 -7.58
N LEU A 238 12.50 12.58 -7.55
CA LEU A 238 13.04 13.11 -6.30
C LEU A 238 11.92 13.61 -5.36
N TRP A 239 10.87 14.17 -5.94
CA TRP A 239 9.75 14.72 -5.17
C TRP A 239 9.12 13.67 -4.24
N ILE A 240 8.94 12.43 -4.73
CA ILE A 240 8.27 11.40 -3.92
C ILE A 240 9.16 10.97 -2.75
N ILE A 241 10.49 10.92 -2.96
CA ILE A 241 11.43 10.60 -1.88
C ILE A 241 11.37 11.68 -0.80
N VAL A 242 11.44 12.96 -1.21
CA VAL A 242 11.34 14.10 -0.29
C VAL A 242 9.99 14.06 0.43
N TYR A 243 8.91 13.82 -0.29
CA TYR A 243 7.56 13.76 0.28
C TYR A 243 7.44 12.65 1.32
N LEU A 244 7.97 11.44 1.03
CA LEU A 244 7.94 10.32 1.99
C LEU A 244 8.75 10.66 3.25
N ILE A 245 9.90 11.32 3.11
CA ILE A 245 10.70 11.79 4.26
C ILE A 245 9.88 12.79 5.09
N VAL A 246 9.20 13.74 4.42
CA VAL A 246 8.34 14.72 5.10
C VAL A 246 7.21 14.00 5.86
N LEU A 247 6.54 13.01 5.23
CA LEU A 247 5.50 12.23 5.91
C LEU A 247 6.06 11.48 7.12
N SER A 248 7.27 10.93 7.01
CA SER A 248 7.93 10.25 8.13
C SER A 248 8.20 11.22 9.29
N ILE A 249 8.69 12.42 8.98
CA ILE A 249 8.93 13.48 9.98
C ILE A 249 7.60 13.91 10.63
N LEU A 250 6.55 14.10 9.82
CA LEU A 250 5.22 14.48 10.34
C LEU A 250 4.64 13.39 11.24
N SER A 251 4.86 12.11 10.91
CA SER A 251 4.44 10.99 11.77
C SER A 251 5.21 11.02 13.11
N PHE A 252 6.49 11.36 13.07
CA PHE A 252 7.34 11.45 14.29
C PHE A 252 6.91 12.59 15.21
N ILE A 253 6.69 13.80 14.67
CA ILE A 253 6.32 14.98 15.47
C ILE A 253 4.81 15.10 15.70
N GLY A 254 4.01 14.24 15.09
CA GLY A 254 2.55 14.25 15.15
C GLY A 254 1.98 13.93 16.51
N SER A 255 0.68 13.75 16.58
CA SER A 255 -0.04 13.61 17.83
C SER A 255 0.28 12.28 18.54
N LYS A 256 0.10 12.28 19.84
CA LYS A 256 0.32 11.13 20.73
C LYS A 256 -0.63 9.96 20.37
N GLU A 257 -1.81 10.27 19.83
CA GLU A 257 -2.80 9.28 19.38
C GLU A 257 -2.22 8.37 18.30
N PHE A 258 -1.27 8.89 17.51
CA PHE A 258 -0.58 8.12 16.44
C PHE A 258 0.88 7.83 16.81
N LYS A 259 1.17 7.81 18.14
CA LYS A 259 2.47 7.46 18.72
C LYS A 259 3.59 8.45 18.35
N GLY A 260 3.24 9.66 17.93
CA GLY A 260 4.18 10.75 17.69
C GLY A 260 4.61 11.45 18.98
N LEU A 261 5.52 12.42 18.86
CA LEU A 261 6.03 13.23 19.98
C LEU A 261 5.03 14.25 20.52
N ASN A 262 3.85 14.39 19.90
CA ASN A 262 2.80 15.34 20.29
C ASN A 262 3.23 16.81 20.17
N MET A 263 4.14 17.10 19.26
CA MET A 263 4.50 18.50 18.94
C MET A 263 3.36 19.16 18.14
N ILE A 264 2.68 18.37 17.30
CA ILE A 264 1.47 18.79 16.60
C ILE A 264 0.32 17.98 17.22
N HIS A 265 -0.58 18.68 17.91
CA HIS A 265 -1.69 18.05 18.65
C HIS A 265 -2.82 17.66 17.71
N TYR A 266 -3.55 16.60 18.06
CA TYR A 266 -4.78 16.21 17.39
C TYR A 266 -5.84 17.31 17.60
N PRO A 267 -6.61 17.72 16.56
CA PRO A 267 -6.60 17.23 15.17
C PRO A 267 -5.79 18.09 14.20
N PHE A 268 -4.93 18.97 14.69
CA PHE A 268 -4.14 19.89 13.83
C PHE A 268 -3.13 19.12 12.97
N ASP A 269 -2.66 17.96 13.42
CA ASP A 269 -1.78 17.07 12.65
C ASP A 269 -2.42 16.67 11.31
N PHE A 270 -3.72 16.38 11.28
CA PHE A 270 -4.46 16.07 10.05
C PHE A 270 -4.46 17.27 9.09
N ILE A 271 -4.69 18.48 9.63
CA ILE A 271 -4.71 19.70 8.84
C ILE A 271 -3.34 19.91 8.17
N VAL A 272 -2.26 19.73 8.94
CA VAL A 272 -0.88 19.87 8.41
C VAL A 272 -0.64 18.86 7.27
N ILE A 273 -1.03 17.59 7.46
CA ILE A 273 -0.84 16.55 6.43
C ILE A 273 -1.66 16.89 5.17
N ILE A 274 -2.91 17.31 5.34
CA ILE A 274 -3.78 17.70 4.23
C ILE A 274 -3.14 18.86 3.44
N VAL A 275 -2.66 19.90 4.13
CA VAL A 275 -2.03 21.07 3.52
C VAL A 275 -0.76 20.65 2.76
N VAL A 276 0.11 19.88 3.39
CA VAL A 276 1.36 19.40 2.78
C VAL A 276 1.06 18.55 1.54
N ALA A 277 0.07 17.65 1.64
CA ALA A 277 -0.34 16.80 0.50
C ALA A 277 -0.89 17.64 -0.66
N LEU A 278 -1.68 18.66 -0.36
CA LEU A 278 -2.25 19.54 -1.39
C LEU A 278 -1.15 20.39 -2.05
N ILE A 279 -0.20 20.90 -1.30
CA ILE A 279 0.96 21.65 -1.82
C ILE A 279 1.73 20.75 -2.80
N GLU A 280 2.02 19.57 -2.39
CA GLU A 280 2.73 18.62 -3.25
C GLU A 280 1.93 18.20 -4.50
N UNK A 281 0.74 18.15 -4.44
CA UNK A 281 -0.07 17.80 -5.45
C UNK A 281 -0.21 18.91 -6.38
N UNK A 282 -0.14 20.12 -5.89
CA UNK A 282 -0.17 21.27 -6.66
C UNK A 282 1.06 21.46 -7.42
N ARG A 283 2.12 21.11 -6.68
CA ARG A 283 3.43 21.15 -7.33
C ARG A 283 3.55 20.18 -8.54
N UNK A 284 3.19 19.18 -8.31
CA UNK A 284 3.21 18.17 -9.24
C UNK A 284 2.42 18.48 -10.40
N UNK A 285 1.48 19.44 -10.22
CA UNK A 285 0.73 19.84 -11.23
C UNK A 285 1.29 21.00 -11.94
N UNK A 286 2.07 21.71 -11.23
CA UNK A 286 2.75 22.84 -11.78
C UNK A 286 3.89 22.49 -12.65
N GLU A 287 4.65 21.41 -12.38
CA GLU A 287 5.78 20.90 -13.19
C GLU A 287 5.35 20.06 -14.41
#